data_0796b5e18c0a678b1fd0fd69562af400
#
_entry.id   0796b5e18c0a678b1fd0fd69562af400
#
_cell.length_a   1.000
_cell.length_b   1.000
_cell.length_c   1.000
_cell.angle_alpha   90.00
_cell.angle_beta   90.00
_cell.angle_gamma   90.00
#
_symmetry.space_group_name_H-M   'P 1'
#
loop_
_entity.id
_entity.type
_entity.pdbx_description
1 polymer ?
#
loop_
_entity_poly.entity_id
_entity_poly.type
_entity_poly.pdbx_seq_one_letter_code
_entity_poly.pdbx_strand_id
1 'polypeptide(L)'
;MQIDSESLFRMCADPTRLRMLMLLQQEGELCVCEITHTLALSQPKISRHLAHLRDNEVLQASRNGQWVYYRINPSLPDWARAVLQHTLEGNAHVEPFRSDHRALKAMPDRPGAACCA
;
A
#
# COMPACT_ATOMS: atom_id res chain seq x y z
N MET A 1 -10.69 -15.64 -7.86
CA MET A 1 -10.51 -15.45 -6.42
C MET A 1 -11.72 -14.79 -5.81
N GLN A 2 -12.07 -15.20 -4.60
CA GLN A 2 -13.13 -14.55 -3.83
C GLN A 2 -12.54 -13.99 -2.55
N ILE A 3 -13.02 -12.84 -2.15
CA ILE A 3 -12.66 -12.26 -0.86
C ILE A 3 -13.96 -11.90 -0.15
N ASP A 4 -14.00 -12.18 1.14
CA ASP A 4 -15.13 -11.84 1.98
C ASP A 4 -15.21 -10.32 2.16
N SER A 5 -16.42 -9.75 1.97
CA SER A 5 -16.58 -8.30 2.05
C SER A 5 -16.22 -7.75 3.44
N GLU A 6 -16.58 -8.48 4.51
CA GLU A 6 -16.20 -8.02 5.86
C GLU A 6 -14.69 -7.98 6.02
N SER A 7 -13.97 -8.97 5.48
CA SER A 7 -12.52 -9.01 5.56
C SER A 7 -11.90 -7.83 4.82
N LEU A 8 -12.39 -7.53 3.62
CA LEU A 8 -11.89 -6.40 2.85
C LEU A 8 -12.09 -5.09 3.62
N PHE A 9 -13.30 -4.85 4.10
CA PHE A 9 -13.58 -3.61 4.80
C PHE A 9 -12.88 -3.52 6.14
N ARG A 10 -12.67 -4.65 6.82
CA ARG A 10 -11.88 -4.67 8.06
C ARG A 10 -10.43 -4.27 7.77
N MET A 11 -9.86 -4.77 6.67
CA MET A 11 -8.49 -4.39 6.29
C MET A 11 -8.41 -2.90 5.97
N CYS A 12 -9.42 -2.35 5.33
CA CYS A 12 -9.46 -0.93 4.97
C CYS A 12 -9.75 -0.02 6.15
N ALA A 13 -10.32 -0.53 7.25
CA ALA A 13 -10.81 0.31 8.34
C ALA A 13 -9.71 0.88 9.23
N ASP A 14 -8.52 0.28 9.23
CA ASP A 14 -7.40 0.79 10.00
C ASP A 14 -6.78 1.99 9.27
N PRO A 15 -6.57 3.14 9.95
CA PRO A 15 -6.04 4.32 9.27
C PRO A 15 -4.70 4.11 8.58
N THR A 16 -3.79 3.36 9.21
CA THR A 16 -2.47 3.09 8.63
C THR A 16 -2.60 2.22 7.39
N ARG A 17 -3.39 1.14 7.48
CA ARG A 17 -3.59 0.26 6.34
C ARG A 17 -4.28 0.98 5.19
N LEU A 18 -5.24 1.85 5.49
CA LEU A 18 -5.91 2.60 4.43
C LEU A 18 -4.93 3.52 3.70
N ARG A 19 -4.05 4.20 4.43
CA ARG A 19 -3.00 5.02 3.81
C ARG A 19 -2.11 4.19 2.89
N MET A 20 -1.72 3.00 3.35
CA MET A 20 -0.88 2.09 2.56
C MET A 20 -1.59 1.65 1.29
N LEU A 21 -2.86 1.28 1.41
CA LEU A 21 -3.65 0.82 0.27
C LEU A 21 -3.84 1.92 -0.77
N MET A 22 -4.12 3.15 -0.33
CA MET A 22 -4.29 4.26 -1.25
C MET A 22 -2.98 4.60 -1.97
N LEU A 23 -1.86 4.53 -1.24
CA LEU A 23 -0.56 4.77 -1.83
C LEU A 23 -0.24 3.73 -2.91
N LEU A 24 -0.50 2.45 -2.61
CA LEU A 24 -0.27 1.36 -3.56
C LEU A 24 -1.23 1.43 -4.75
N GLN A 25 -2.48 1.80 -4.50
CA GLN A 25 -3.45 1.95 -5.58
C GLN A 25 -3.01 3.03 -6.55
N GLN A 26 -2.41 4.09 -6.05
CA GLN A 26 -1.97 5.23 -6.86
C GLN A 26 -0.67 4.94 -7.61
N GLU A 27 0.29 4.29 -6.95
CA GLU A 27 1.63 4.09 -7.49
C GLU A 27 1.83 2.74 -8.20
N GLY A 28 0.99 1.77 -7.90
CA GLY A 28 1.09 0.43 -8.46
C GLY A 28 1.89 -0.52 -7.59
N GLU A 29 3.19 -0.31 -7.47
CA GLU A 29 4.07 -1.19 -6.69
C GLU A 29 5.07 -0.36 -5.92
N LEU A 30 5.27 -0.70 -4.65
CA LEU A 30 6.21 0.03 -3.79
C LEU A 30 7.00 -0.97 -2.94
N CYS A 31 8.25 -0.62 -2.66
CA CYS A 31 9.03 -1.40 -1.70
C CYS A 31 8.74 -0.91 -0.28
N VAL A 32 9.10 -1.76 0.70
CA VAL A 32 8.86 -1.45 2.11
C VAL A 32 9.47 -0.12 2.52
N CYS A 33 10.66 0.22 2.00
CA CYS A 33 11.32 1.46 2.40
C CYS A 33 10.57 2.71 1.91
N GLU A 34 9.92 2.63 0.76
CA GLU A 34 9.12 3.74 0.27
C GLU A 34 7.91 3.99 1.17
N ILE A 35 7.27 2.92 1.60
CA ILE A 35 6.11 3.01 2.49
C ILE A 35 6.54 3.52 3.87
N THR A 36 7.63 2.98 4.40
CA THR A 36 8.16 3.37 5.71
C THR A 36 8.52 4.85 5.74
N HIS A 37 9.22 5.30 4.70
CA HIS A 37 9.58 6.71 4.58
C HIS A 37 8.34 7.60 4.52
N THR A 38 7.40 7.25 3.66
CA THR A 38 6.24 8.08 3.38
C THR A 38 5.33 8.22 4.60
N LEU A 39 5.06 7.12 5.28
CA LEU A 39 4.17 7.14 6.45
C LEU A 39 4.88 7.57 7.73
N ALA A 40 6.20 7.63 7.72
CA ALA A 40 7.02 8.02 8.88
C ALA A 40 6.73 7.17 10.13
N LEU A 41 6.54 5.88 9.91
CA LEU A 41 6.33 4.91 10.98
C LEU A 41 7.50 3.93 10.98
N SER A 42 7.67 3.20 12.11
CA SER A 42 8.77 2.25 12.21
C SER A 42 8.59 1.10 11.22
N GLN A 43 9.70 0.55 10.74
CA GLN A 43 9.67 -0.57 9.81
C GLN A 43 8.94 -1.79 10.38
N PRO A 44 9.16 -2.19 11.65
CA PRO A 44 8.40 -3.32 12.21
C PRO A 44 6.90 -3.11 12.18
N LYS A 45 6.44 -1.89 12.44
CA LYS A 45 5.02 -1.57 12.41
C LYS A 45 4.46 -1.67 10.99
N ILE A 46 5.19 -1.09 10.03
CA ILE A 46 4.81 -1.15 8.61
C ILE A 46 4.80 -2.60 8.13
N SER A 47 5.84 -3.37 8.44
CA SER A 47 5.94 -4.77 8.01
C SER A 47 4.80 -5.63 8.56
N ARG A 48 4.38 -5.35 9.80
CA ARG A 48 3.28 -6.09 10.43
C ARG A 48 1.97 -5.82 9.70
N HIS A 49 1.70 -4.56 9.35
CA HIS A 49 0.50 -4.22 8.59
C HIS A 49 0.53 -4.82 7.18
N LEU A 50 1.69 -4.78 6.52
CA LEU A 50 1.85 -5.37 5.19
C LEU A 50 1.62 -6.88 5.22
N ALA A 51 2.15 -7.56 6.25
CA ALA A 51 1.93 -9.00 6.41
C ALA A 51 0.44 -9.31 6.62
N HIS A 52 -0.25 -8.50 7.41
CA HIS A 52 -1.66 -8.67 7.67
C HIS A 52 -2.48 -8.54 6.37
N LEU A 53 -2.17 -7.52 5.57
CA LEU A 53 -2.83 -7.32 4.29
C LEU A 53 -2.53 -8.44 3.30
N ARG A 54 -1.28 -8.91 3.27
CA ARG A 54 -0.87 -10.02 2.41
C ARG A 54 -1.58 -11.31 2.81
N ASP A 55 -1.65 -11.60 4.13
CA ASP A 55 -2.25 -12.84 4.62
C ASP A 55 -3.76 -12.87 4.36
N ASN A 56 -4.39 -11.71 4.27
CA ASN A 56 -5.79 -11.59 3.89
C ASN A 56 -5.98 -11.40 2.38
N GLU A 57 -4.92 -11.59 1.61
CA GLU A 57 -4.92 -11.61 0.14
C GLU A 57 -5.31 -10.28 -0.51
N VAL A 58 -5.26 -9.19 0.25
CA VAL A 58 -5.47 -7.86 -0.31
C VAL A 58 -4.22 -7.38 -1.05
N LEU A 59 -3.04 -7.74 -0.54
CA LEU A 59 -1.77 -7.42 -1.17
C LEU A 59 -1.06 -8.67 -1.64
N GLN A 60 -0.21 -8.48 -2.63
CA GLN A 60 0.70 -9.50 -3.11
C GLN A 60 2.12 -8.97 -2.96
N ALA A 61 3.00 -9.83 -2.43
CA ALA A 61 4.41 -9.50 -2.28
C ALA A 61 5.21 -10.13 -3.41
N SER A 62 6.25 -9.44 -3.85
CA SER A 62 7.21 -10.00 -4.78
C SER A 62 8.61 -9.61 -4.31
N ARG A 63 9.59 -10.42 -4.71
CA ARG A 63 10.98 -10.17 -4.34
C ARG A 63 11.81 -9.99 -5.60
N ASN A 64 12.62 -8.94 -5.60
CA ASN A 64 13.59 -8.70 -6.66
C ASN A 64 14.95 -8.51 -5.99
N GLY A 65 15.77 -9.57 -5.99
CA GLY A 65 17.00 -9.58 -5.24
C GLY A 65 16.73 -9.54 -3.74
N GLN A 66 17.29 -8.54 -3.06
CA GLN A 66 17.07 -8.33 -1.62
C GLN A 66 15.88 -7.43 -1.33
N TRP A 67 15.23 -6.88 -2.39
CA TRP A 67 14.11 -5.95 -2.24
C TRP A 67 12.80 -6.69 -2.18
N VAL A 68 11.91 -6.29 -1.25
CA VAL A 68 10.55 -6.81 -1.19
C VAL A 68 9.60 -5.70 -1.60
N TYR A 69 8.79 -6.00 -2.61
CA TYR A 69 7.80 -5.07 -3.16
C TYR A 69 6.40 -5.56 -2.87
N TYR A 70 5.49 -4.63 -2.70
CA TYR A 70 4.08 -4.93 -2.48
C TYR A 70 3.23 -4.23 -3.52
N ARG A 71 2.13 -4.87 -3.89
CA ARG A 71 1.14 -4.29 -4.78
C ARG A 71 -0.24 -4.79 -4.39
N ILE A 72 -1.28 -4.08 -4.82
CA ILE A 72 -2.65 -4.57 -4.68
C ILE A 72 -2.73 -5.89 -5.44
N ASN A 73 -3.31 -6.90 -4.82
CA ASN A 73 -3.40 -8.23 -5.43
C ASN A 73 -4.20 -8.13 -6.74
N PRO A 74 -3.59 -8.41 -7.89
CA PRO A 74 -4.27 -8.30 -9.17
C PRO A 74 -5.39 -9.33 -9.34
N SER A 75 -5.43 -10.36 -8.50
CA SER A 75 -6.47 -11.39 -8.53
C SER A 75 -7.71 -11.03 -7.72
N LEU A 76 -7.74 -9.87 -7.06
CA LEU A 76 -8.92 -9.42 -6.37
C LEU A 76 -10.09 -9.32 -7.35
N PRO A 77 -11.33 -9.67 -6.90
CA PRO A 77 -12.49 -9.52 -7.77
C PRO A 77 -12.74 -8.07 -8.15
N ASP A 78 -13.41 -7.85 -9.26
CA ASP A 78 -13.63 -6.52 -9.81
C ASP A 78 -14.27 -5.58 -8.79
N TRP A 79 -15.24 -6.06 -8.01
CA TRP A 79 -15.90 -5.20 -7.03
C TRP A 79 -14.95 -4.70 -5.96
N ALA A 80 -14.00 -5.55 -5.52
CA ALA A 80 -13.02 -5.17 -4.50
C ALA A 80 -12.04 -4.16 -5.06
N ARG A 81 -11.59 -4.37 -6.29
CA ARG A 81 -10.71 -3.44 -6.97
C ARG A 81 -11.39 -2.10 -7.20
N ALA A 82 -12.68 -2.13 -7.54
CA ALA A 82 -13.46 -0.92 -7.72
C ALA A 82 -13.60 -0.13 -6.42
N VAL A 83 -13.79 -0.82 -5.29
CA VAL A 83 -13.84 -0.17 -3.97
C VAL A 83 -12.56 0.62 -3.72
N LEU A 84 -11.40 0.00 -3.95
CA LEU A 84 -10.12 0.67 -3.72
C LEU A 84 -9.93 1.85 -4.69
N GLN A 85 -10.28 1.68 -5.95
CA GLN A 85 -10.15 2.73 -6.96
C GLN A 85 -11.06 3.91 -6.66
N HIS A 86 -12.32 3.65 -6.37
CA HIS A 86 -13.27 4.73 -6.05
C HIS A 86 -12.91 5.46 -4.77
N THR A 87 -12.39 4.71 -3.78
CA THR A 87 -11.92 5.34 -2.54
C THR A 87 -10.77 6.31 -2.83
N LEU A 88 -9.83 5.90 -3.66
CA LEU A 88 -8.72 6.76 -4.06
C LEU A 88 -9.24 8.00 -4.81
N GLU A 89 -10.12 7.81 -5.78
CA GLU A 89 -10.67 8.92 -6.56
C GLU A 89 -11.35 9.97 -5.70
N GLY A 90 -12.07 9.52 -4.67
CA GLY A 90 -12.79 10.41 -3.78
C GLY A 90 -11.93 11.06 -2.70
N ASN A 91 -10.71 10.57 -2.46
CA ASN A 91 -9.92 10.98 -1.31
C ASN A 91 -8.48 11.41 -1.62
N ALA A 92 -8.03 11.28 -2.85
CA ALA A 92 -6.64 11.56 -3.20
C ALA A 92 -6.21 13.00 -2.85
N HIS A 93 -7.13 13.94 -2.88
CA HIS A 93 -6.88 15.36 -2.59
C HIS A 93 -7.15 15.73 -1.13
N VAL A 94 -7.50 14.75 -0.29
CA VAL A 94 -7.82 14.94 1.13
C VAL A 94 -6.65 14.44 1.98
N GLU A 95 -6.42 15.06 3.13
CA GLU A 95 -5.41 14.56 4.07
C GLU A 95 -5.92 13.31 4.78
N PRO A 96 -5.04 12.33 5.08
CA PRO A 96 -3.57 12.36 4.91
C PRO A 96 -3.08 11.93 3.53
N PHE A 97 -3.97 11.51 2.64
CA PHE A 97 -3.59 10.90 1.36
C PHE A 97 -2.82 11.86 0.46
N ARG A 98 -3.22 13.13 0.45
CA ARG A 98 -2.52 14.15 -0.34
C ARG A 98 -1.08 14.32 0.14
N SER A 99 -0.87 14.44 1.45
CA SER A 99 0.47 14.59 2.02
C SER A 99 1.31 13.34 1.81
N ASP A 100 0.70 12.16 1.92
CA ASP A 100 1.40 10.90 1.69
C ASP A 100 1.94 10.83 0.25
N HIS A 101 1.10 11.16 -0.71
CA HIS A 101 1.50 11.15 -2.11
C HIS A 101 2.66 12.15 -2.35
N ARG A 102 2.53 13.33 -1.78
CA ARG A 102 3.56 14.37 -1.90
C ARG A 102 4.87 13.92 -1.27
N ALA A 103 4.81 13.29 -0.08
CA ALA A 103 6.00 12.80 0.61
C ALA A 103 6.70 11.72 -0.20
N LEU A 104 5.94 10.83 -0.83
CA LEU A 104 6.52 9.80 -1.68
C LEU A 104 7.22 10.41 -2.88
N LYS A 105 6.59 11.37 -3.55
CA LYS A 105 7.18 12.02 -4.72
C LYS A 105 8.44 12.79 -4.38
N ALA A 106 8.54 13.30 -3.16
CA ALA A 106 9.71 14.06 -2.70
C ALA A 106 10.80 13.17 -2.09
N MET A 107 10.57 11.86 -1.98
CA MET A 107 11.53 10.95 -1.39
C MET A 107 12.80 10.87 -2.23
N PRO A 108 14.00 11.13 -1.64
CA PRO A 108 15.26 10.95 -2.36
C PRO A 108 15.59 9.45 -2.47
N ASP A 109 16.37 9.09 -3.49
CA ASP A 109 16.93 7.75 -3.64
C ASP A 109 15.87 6.64 -3.58
N ARG A 110 14.79 6.80 -4.34
CA ARG A 110 13.76 5.76 -4.42
C ARG A 110 14.35 4.47 -5.03
N PRO A 111 13.70 3.30 -4.78
CA PRO A 111 14.16 2.01 -5.32
C PRO A 111 14.42 2.06 -6.82
N GLY A 112 15.50 1.36 -7.21
CA GLY A 112 16.09 1.55 -8.52
C GLY A 112 17.29 2.47 -8.44
N ALA A 113 17.36 3.29 -7.40
CA ALA A 113 18.47 4.18 -7.10
C ALA A 113 19.15 3.80 -5.79
N ALA A 114 18.96 2.59 -5.29
CA ALA A 114 19.64 2.01 -4.14
C ALA A 114 19.23 2.55 -2.77
N CYS A 115 18.10 3.22 -2.66
CA CYS A 115 17.67 3.78 -1.36
C CYS A 115 17.41 2.71 -0.31
N CYS A 116 17.06 1.51 -0.74
CA CYS A 116 16.76 0.40 0.15
C CYS A 116 17.92 -0.55 0.33
N ALA A 117 19.10 -0.14 -0.08
CA ALA A 117 20.29 -0.98 0.01
C ALA A 117 20.65 -1.32 1.46
#